data_c6bff56d2d9495c5e1d5cd73f3099e2e
#
_entry.id   c6bff56d2d9495c5e1d5cd73f3099e2e
#
_cell.length_a   1.000
_cell.length_b   1.000
_cell.length_c   1.000
_cell.angle_alpha   90.00
_cell.angle_beta   90.00
_cell.angle_gamma   90.00
#
_symmetry.space_group_name_H-M   'P 1'
#
loop_
_entity.id
_entity.type
_entity.pdbx_description
1 polymer ?
#
loop_
_entity_poly.entity_id
_entity_poly.type
_entity_poly.pdbx_seq_one_letter_code
_entity_poly.pdbx_strand_id
1 'polypeptide(L)'
;MSQPRTIKVFVASPSDVLEERNALAKLIADTNDVLAYLAPEKQLTLELVRYETHSYPDLGAPQDVINREIPVDYDIFIGIMWKRAGTPTASDPSGTVEEFHRACERRKHGSLPRIMFYFCDEHIPMPEADEDLEQLRQVIKFRKELDSQGLTSSYPLHAQFAENVRGGLLRAIRDILQEFHMQQEPFVPGLLQPGAEPAFLQPPAAAAVQPPVAVASRDAALELGREYDRVRASMPSSSERTRAMEAVFSKMKIVAPRVQAFVDEFQVDPSAGVRLMAIAVLDMFPNSEHLEWLAERLDPEREQPFVAYHAAVALLDAVTNLPPEHCAKLEAAIARAQRLAARLEGDSSRLNVLTRAKQDLKRKCQEAKA
;
A
#
# COMPACT_ATOMS: atom_id res chain seq x y z
N MET A 1 12.79 -6.28 -25.03
CA MET A 1 13.08 -6.90 -23.73
C MET A 1 13.19 -5.77 -22.71
N SER A 2 12.36 -5.80 -21.66
CA SER A 2 12.41 -4.82 -20.57
C SER A 2 13.74 -4.99 -19.83
N GLN A 3 14.43 -3.88 -19.50
CA GLN A 3 15.65 -3.97 -18.70
C GLN A 3 15.30 -4.43 -17.27
N PRO A 4 16.12 -5.28 -16.64
CA PRO A 4 15.94 -5.68 -15.25
C PRO A 4 15.95 -4.44 -14.35
N ARG A 5 15.01 -4.41 -13.41
CA ARG A 5 14.88 -3.29 -12.47
C ARG A 5 14.83 -3.75 -11.05
N THR A 6 15.65 -3.13 -10.23
CA THR A 6 15.62 -3.28 -8.78
C THR A 6 15.04 -2.02 -8.14
N ILE A 7 13.98 -2.19 -7.34
CA ILE A 7 13.44 -1.13 -6.48
C ILE A 7 14.08 -1.32 -5.11
N LYS A 8 14.84 -0.33 -4.66
CA LYS A 8 15.54 -0.35 -3.38
C LYS A 8 14.66 0.21 -2.28
N VAL A 9 14.44 -0.57 -1.23
CA VAL A 9 13.66 -0.23 -0.05
C VAL A 9 14.60 -0.04 1.13
N PHE A 10 14.78 1.19 1.57
CA PHE A 10 15.58 1.52 2.75
C PHE A 10 14.71 1.52 4.02
N VAL A 11 15.17 0.86 5.09
CA VAL A 11 14.50 0.86 6.39
C VAL A 11 15.31 1.57 7.44
N ALA A 12 14.70 2.59 8.06
CA ALA A 12 15.22 3.37 9.18
C ALA A 12 14.44 3.02 10.45
N SER A 13 15.13 2.54 11.48
CA SER A 13 14.45 2.19 12.73
C SER A 13 15.43 2.03 13.90
N PRO A 14 15.04 2.36 15.14
CA PRO A 14 15.81 2.04 16.33
C PRO A 14 15.80 0.53 16.64
N SER A 15 16.58 0.13 17.66
CA SER A 15 16.82 -1.29 17.97
C SER A 15 15.63 -2.04 18.56
N ASP A 16 14.65 -1.33 19.10
CA ASP A 16 13.48 -1.91 19.79
C ASP A 16 12.37 -2.42 18.85
N VAL A 17 12.54 -2.27 17.54
CA VAL A 17 11.62 -2.74 16.49
C VAL A 17 12.28 -3.76 15.55
N LEU A 18 13.07 -4.67 16.12
CA LEU A 18 13.77 -5.72 15.36
C LEU A 18 12.81 -6.72 14.71
N GLU A 19 11.68 -7.01 15.36
CA GLU A 19 10.65 -7.91 14.83
C GLU A 19 10.04 -7.35 13.54
N GLU A 20 9.75 -6.07 13.50
CA GLU A 20 9.25 -5.38 12.32
C GLU A 20 10.25 -5.38 11.17
N ARG A 21 11.53 -5.16 11.47
CA ARG A 21 12.58 -5.24 10.45
C ARG A 21 12.66 -6.63 9.82
N ASN A 22 12.52 -7.68 10.64
CA ASN A 22 12.51 -9.05 10.15
C ASN A 22 11.22 -9.38 9.39
N ALA A 23 10.08 -8.87 9.86
CA ALA A 23 8.81 -9.01 9.17
C ALA A 23 8.81 -8.31 7.80
N LEU A 24 9.44 -7.12 7.70
CA LEU A 24 9.63 -6.40 6.44
C LEU A 24 10.54 -7.18 5.46
N ALA A 25 11.62 -7.79 5.97
CA ALA A 25 12.49 -8.62 5.13
C ALA A 25 11.74 -9.81 4.53
N LYS A 26 10.95 -10.49 5.35
CA LYS A 26 10.11 -11.58 4.88
C LYS A 26 9.06 -11.10 3.87
N LEU A 27 8.40 -9.97 4.14
CA LEU A 27 7.43 -9.37 3.22
C LEU A 27 8.05 -9.08 1.85
N ILE A 28 9.28 -8.54 1.81
CA ILE A 28 10.00 -8.26 0.56
C ILE A 28 10.38 -9.56 -0.16
N ALA A 29 10.86 -10.58 0.55
CA ALA A 29 11.16 -11.88 -0.03
C ALA A 29 9.90 -12.54 -0.64
N ASP A 30 8.81 -12.61 0.14
CA ASP A 30 7.53 -13.14 -0.33
C ASP A 30 7.00 -12.36 -1.56
N THR A 31 7.21 -11.04 -1.59
CA THR A 31 6.82 -10.20 -2.73
C THR A 31 7.67 -10.50 -3.96
N ASN A 32 8.98 -10.71 -3.81
CA ASN A 32 9.87 -11.09 -4.90
C ASN A 32 9.51 -12.46 -5.49
N ASP A 33 9.19 -13.44 -4.66
CA ASP A 33 8.77 -14.77 -5.13
C ASP A 33 7.49 -14.67 -5.98
N VAL A 34 6.54 -13.84 -5.56
CA VAL A 34 5.30 -13.62 -6.30
C VAL A 34 5.56 -12.84 -7.61
N LEU A 35 6.43 -11.83 -7.58
CA LEU A 35 6.81 -11.07 -8.78
C LEU A 35 7.53 -11.96 -9.80
N ALA A 36 8.45 -12.82 -9.36
CA ALA A 36 9.15 -13.77 -10.21
C ALA A 36 8.20 -14.78 -10.88
N TYR A 37 7.19 -15.25 -10.14
CA TYR A 37 6.20 -16.19 -10.64
C TYR A 37 5.19 -15.54 -11.59
N LEU A 38 4.64 -14.37 -11.22
CA LEU A 38 3.54 -13.72 -11.94
C LEU A 38 3.99 -12.78 -13.06
N ALA A 39 5.23 -12.28 -12.99
CA ALA A 39 5.74 -11.27 -13.90
C ALA A 39 7.20 -11.52 -14.35
N PRO A 40 7.57 -12.75 -14.74
CA PRO A 40 8.96 -13.09 -15.07
C PRO A 40 9.55 -12.19 -16.18
N GLU A 41 8.72 -11.72 -17.10
CA GLU A 41 9.15 -10.87 -18.21
C GLU A 41 9.52 -9.44 -17.78
N LYS A 42 9.06 -8.98 -16.60
CA LYS A 42 9.37 -7.63 -16.10
C LYS A 42 10.72 -7.54 -15.39
N GLN A 43 11.30 -8.68 -15.00
CA GLN A 43 12.56 -8.75 -14.26
C GLN A 43 12.64 -7.71 -13.11
N LEU A 44 11.51 -7.56 -12.39
CA LEU A 44 11.38 -6.62 -11.29
C LEU A 44 11.76 -7.33 -10.00
N THR A 45 12.67 -6.72 -9.22
CA THR A 45 13.07 -7.20 -7.90
C THR A 45 13.03 -6.08 -6.88
N LEU A 46 12.72 -6.42 -5.63
CA LEU A 46 12.85 -5.54 -4.48
C LEU A 46 14.11 -5.89 -3.72
N GLU A 47 14.90 -4.90 -3.37
CA GLU A 47 16.09 -5.04 -2.54
C GLU A 47 15.89 -4.30 -1.22
N LEU A 48 16.00 -5.01 -0.09
CA LEU A 48 15.96 -4.40 1.22
C LEU A 48 17.35 -3.91 1.62
N VAL A 49 17.48 -2.60 1.76
CA VAL A 49 18.70 -1.95 2.22
C VAL A 49 18.61 -1.69 3.72
N ARG A 50 19.52 -2.27 4.49
CA ARG A 50 19.66 -2.08 5.95
C ARG A 50 21.10 -1.76 6.28
N TYR A 51 21.32 -0.95 7.33
CA TYR A 51 22.67 -0.66 7.78
C TYR A 51 23.41 -1.93 8.24
N GLU A 52 22.73 -2.90 8.88
CA GLU A 52 23.36 -4.13 9.37
C GLU A 52 23.91 -5.03 8.26
N THR A 53 23.38 -4.92 7.06
CA THR A 53 23.78 -5.77 5.91
C THR A 53 24.60 -5.04 4.87
N HIS A 54 24.64 -3.69 4.92
CA HIS A 54 25.27 -2.86 3.92
C HIS A 54 26.40 -1.99 4.49
N SER A 55 26.69 -2.09 5.80
CA SER A 55 27.84 -1.44 6.43
C SER A 55 28.77 -2.47 7.09
N TYR A 56 30.07 -2.16 7.10
CA TYR A 56 31.08 -2.92 7.83
C TYR A 56 31.71 -2.03 8.93
N PRO A 57 32.26 -2.62 10.00
CA PRO A 57 32.95 -1.83 11.03
C PRO A 57 34.14 -1.07 10.46
N ASP A 58 34.08 0.27 10.43
CA ASP A 58 35.16 1.15 9.99
C ASP A 58 35.49 2.18 11.10
N LEU A 59 36.64 2.84 10.97
CA LEU A 59 37.06 3.88 11.89
C LEU A 59 36.29 5.18 11.65
N GLY A 60 35.57 5.66 12.68
CA GLY A 60 34.80 6.90 12.66
C GLY A 60 33.64 6.88 13.65
N ALA A 61 32.89 7.98 13.73
CA ALA A 61 31.64 7.97 14.46
C ALA A 61 30.68 6.99 13.78
N PRO A 62 29.97 6.11 14.52
CA PRO A 62 29.14 5.05 13.93
C PRO A 62 28.18 5.58 12.86
N GLN A 63 27.57 6.73 13.07
CA GLN A 63 26.65 7.33 12.12
C GLN A 63 27.34 7.85 10.84
N ASP A 64 28.58 8.34 10.93
CA ASP A 64 29.32 8.82 9.75
C ASP A 64 29.78 7.65 8.86
N VAL A 65 30.08 6.49 9.46
CA VAL A 65 30.40 5.25 8.74
C VAL A 65 29.14 4.74 8.03
N ILE A 66 28.03 4.64 8.76
CA ILE A 66 26.72 4.25 8.22
C ILE A 66 26.32 5.17 7.05
N ASN A 67 26.46 6.48 7.23
CA ASN A 67 26.09 7.48 6.23
C ASN A 67 26.93 7.46 4.95
N ARG A 68 28.17 6.94 4.97
CA ARG A 68 29.01 6.78 3.79
C ARG A 68 28.70 5.53 2.98
N GLU A 69 28.23 4.48 3.64
CA GLU A 69 28.07 3.15 3.06
C GLU A 69 26.64 2.87 2.61
N ILE A 70 25.64 3.53 3.19
CA ILE A 70 24.24 3.39 2.73
C ILE A 70 24.12 4.02 1.34
N PRO A 71 23.61 3.27 0.35
CA PRO A 71 23.35 3.82 -0.96
C PRO A 71 22.46 5.05 -0.85
N VAL A 72 22.90 6.16 -1.44
CA VAL A 72 22.10 7.39 -1.50
C VAL A 72 20.87 7.20 -2.40
N ASP A 73 20.84 6.15 -3.22
CA ASP A 73 19.89 5.87 -4.28
C ASP A 73 18.87 4.76 -3.90
N TYR A 74 18.01 5.00 -2.91
CA TYR A 74 16.88 4.13 -2.66
C TYR A 74 15.57 4.76 -3.17
N ASP A 75 14.63 3.91 -3.60
CA ASP A 75 13.37 4.34 -4.20
C ASP A 75 12.26 4.51 -3.16
N ILE A 76 12.31 3.74 -2.07
CA ILE A 76 11.33 3.75 -0.99
C ILE A 76 12.07 3.89 0.35
N PHE A 77 11.58 4.78 1.20
CA PHE A 77 11.99 4.93 2.59
C PHE A 77 10.88 4.44 3.51
N ILE A 78 11.20 3.54 4.44
CA ILE A 78 10.30 3.06 5.49
C ILE A 78 10.91 3.38 6.86
N GLY A 79 10.31 4.34 7.57
CA GLY A 79 10.64 4.63 8.96
C GLY A 79 9.75 3.84 9.92
N ILE A 80 10.32 3.31 11.02
CA ILE A 80 9.58 2.56 12.03
C ILE A 80 10.02 3.05 13.40
N MET A 81 9.07 3.34 14.29
CA MET A 81 9.33 3.72 15.68
C MET A 81 8.30 3.13 16.64
N TRP A 82 8.73 2.83 17.85
CA TRP A 82 7.85 2.44 18.94
C TRP A 82 8.10 3.31 20.17
N LYS A 83 8.98 2.91 21.09
CA LYS A 83 9.28 3.60 22.35
C LYS A 83 10.65 4.28 22.39
N ARG A 84 11.52 4.02 21.43
CA ARG A 84 12.85 4.62 21.30
C ARG A 84 12.98 5.41 20.00
N ALA A 85 13.64 6.55 20.07
CA ALA A 85 14.02 7.31 18.87
C ALA A 85 15.33 6.82 18.27
N GLY A 86 16.20 6.24 19.09
CA GLY A 86 17.53 5.78 18.72
C GLY A 86 18.65 6.63 19.33
N THR A 87 19.89 6.35 18.93
CA THR A 87 21.07 7.04 19.42
C THR A 87 21.16 8.45 18.81
N PRO A 88 21.39 9.50 19.61
CA PRO A 88 21.62 10.87 19.12
C PRO A 88 22.81 10.94 18.13
N THR A 89 22.69 11.79 17.13
CA THR A 89 23.77 12.12 16.18
C THR A 89 24.25 13.55 16.38
N ALA A 90 25.22 13.98 15.59
CA ALA A 90 25.72 15.37 15.68
C ALA A 90 24.68 16.41 15.21
N SER A 91 23.75 16.02 14.33
CA SER A 91 22.78 16.90 13.67
C SER A 91 21.35 16.73 14.14
N ASP A 92 20.99 15.54 14.62
CA ASP A 92 19.61 15.17 14.89
C ASP A 92 19.44 14.42 16.25
N PRO A 93 18.21 14.41 16.81
CA PRO A 93 17.91 13.68 18.03
C PRO A 93 18.22 12.18 17.96
N SER A 94 18.25 11.60 16.75
CA SER A 94 18.63 10.20 16.52
C SER A 94 19.01 9.93 15.07
N GLY A 95 19.73 8.83 14.82
CA GLY A 95 20.04 8.36 13.46
C GLY A 95 18.79 8.13 12.61
N THR A 96 17.72 7.55 13.17
CA THR A 96 16.46 7.32 12.45
C THR A 96 15.80 8.64 12.01
N VAL A 97 15.85 9.67 12.84
CA VAL A 97 15.35 11.01 12.50
C VAL A 97 16.21 11.68 11.44
N GLU A 98 17.54 11.56 11.54
CA GLU A 98 18.48 12.07 10.55
C GLU A 98 18.27 11.44 9.17
N GLU A 99 18.10 10.11 9.12
CA GLU A 99 17.80 9.36 7.90
C GLU A 99 16.48 9.80 7.27
N PHE A 100 15.45 10.04 8.08
CA PHE A 100 14.19 10.59 7.62
C PHE A 100 14.33 11.99 7.03
N HIS A 101 15.05 12.90 7.70
CA HIS A 101 15.29 14.25 7.18
C HIS A 101 16.03 14.22 5.84
N ARG A 102 17.03 13.35 5.69
CA ARG A 102 17.73 13.14 4.40
C ARG A 102 16.80 12.62 3.31
N ALA A 103 15.89 11.69 3.64
CA ALA A 103 14.89 11.22 2.70
C ALA A 103 13.96 12.36 2.25
N CYS A 104 13.52 13.22 3.17
CA CYS A 104 12.70 14.39 2.88
C CYS A 104 13.44 15.40 1.99
N GLU A 105 14.72 15.69 2.26
CA GLU A 105 15.51 16.58 1.40
C GLU A 105 15.65 16.03 -0.01
N ARG A 106 15.94 14.73 -0.17
CA ARG A 106 15.98 14.12 -1.52
C ARG A 106 14.64 14.23 -2.23
N ARG A 107 13.54 14.03 -1.52
CA ARG A 107 12.19 14.14 -2.08
C ARG A 107 11.85 15.52 -2.60
N LYS A 108 12.42 16.59 -2.04
CA LYS A 108 12.25 17.97 -2.54
C LYS A 108 12.86 18.20 -3.92
N HIS A 109 13.88 17.43 -4.27
CA HIS A 109 14.62 17.54 -5.53
C HIS A 109 14.16 16.54 -6.61
N GLY A 110 13.18 15.69 -6.33
CA GLY A 110 12.70 14.67 -7.27
C GLY A 110 11.41 14.01 -6.86
N SER A 111 11.00 12.97 -7.61
CA SER A 111 9.82 12.15 -7.28
C SER A 111 10.12 11.06 -6.25
N LEU A 112 11.39 10.75 -6.00
CA LEU A 112 11.85 9.72 -5.07
C LEU A 112 12.70 10.30 -3.94
N PRO A 113 12.78 9.60 -2.79
CA PRO A 113 12.09 8.36 -2.45
C PRO A 113 10.61 8.55 -2.11
N ARG A 114 9.81 7.48 -2.22
CA ARG A 114 8.50 7.42 -1.56
C ARG A 114 8.73 7.23 -0.07
N ILE A 115 8.13 8.07 0.76
CA ILE A 115 8.37 8.09 2.21
C ILE A 115 7.15 7.57 2.94
N MET A 116 7.35 6.57 3.79
CA MET A 116 6.34 6.01 4.70
C MET A 116 6.92 5.95 6.10
N PHE A 117 6.21 6.42 7.11
CA PHE A 117 6.63 6.35 8.51
C PHE A 117 5.53 5.68 9.35
N TYR A 118 5.92 4.68 10.14
CA TYR A 118 5.01 3.86 10.93
C TYR A 118 5.35 3.93 12.41
N PHE A 119 4.32 4.17 13.24
CA PHE A 119 4.44 4.12 14.69
C PHE A 119 3.69 2.92 15.25
N CYS A 120 4.33 2.17 16.17
CA CYS A 120 3.68 1.12 16.91
C CYS A 120 2.85 1.73 18.05
N ASP A 121 1.57 1.34 18.14
CA ASP A 121 0.64 1.75 19.21
C ASP A 121 0.52 0.68 20.31
N GLU A 122 1.36 -0.37 20.28
CA GLU A 122 1.38 -1.37 21.32
C GLU A 122 1.74 -0.75 22.68
N HIS A 123 1.18 -1.34 23.75
CA HIS A 123 1.37 -0.85 25.10
C HIS A 123 2.86 -0.74 25.45
N ILE A 124 3.29 0.46 25.85
CA ILE A 124 4.66 0.73 26.30
C ILE A 124 4.74 0.42 27.80
N PRO A 125 5.61 -0.50 28.24
CA PRO A 125 5.87 -0.70 29.67
C PRO A 125 6.32 0.61 30.31
N MET A 126 6.02 0.78 31.60
CA MET A 126 6.45 1.96 32.33
C MET A 126 7.98 2.10 32.27
N PRO A 127 8.50 3.26 31.81
CA PRO A 127 9.95 3.48 31.79
C PRO A 127 10.57 3.31 33.17
N GLU A 128 11.64 2.52 33.26
CA GLU A 128 12.34 2.27 34.53
C GLU A 128 13.54 3.21 34.72
N ALA A 129 14.06 3.80 33.66
CA ALA A 129 15.19 4.70 33.67
C ALA A 129 14.85 6.06 33.03
N ASP A 130 15.54 7.12 33.46
CA ASP A 130 15.41 8.46 32.91
C ASP A 130 15.74 8.49 31.41
N GLU A 131 16.67 7.65 30.96
CA GLU A 131 17.03 7.49 29.54
C GLU A 131 15.83 6.99 28.72
N ASP A 132 15.10 5.99 29.20
CA ASP A 132 13.93 5.46 28.49
C ASP A 132 12.81 6.48 28.40
N LEU A 133 12.65 7.28 29.47
CA LEU A 133 11.69 8.38 29.49
C LEU A 133 12.04 9.46 28.46
N GLU A 134 13.34 9.81 28.33
CA GLU A 134 13.79 10.78 27.35
C GLU A 134 13.64 10.25 25.90
N GLN A 135 13.95 8.98 25.67
CA GLN A 135 13.72 8.33 24.39
C GLN A 135 12.23 8.40 23.98
N LEU A 136 11.33 8.10 24.91
CA LEU A 136 9.90 8.18 24.67
C LEU A 136 9.42 9.62 24.41
N ARG A 137 9.96 10.62 25.09
CA ARG A 137 9.67 12.03 24.82
C ARG A 137 10.06 12.43 23.40
N GLN A 138 11.21 11.98 22.93
CA GLN A 138 11.67 12.24 21.57
C GLN A 138 10.75 11.61 20.54
N VAL A 139 10.31 10.36 20.75
CA VAL A 139 9.33 9.68 19.87
C VAL A 139 8.02 10.47 19.81
N ILE A 140 7.47 10.88 20.97
CA ILE A 140 6.22 11.65 21.04
C ILE A 140 6.35 13.00 20.32
N LYS A 141 7.48 13.69 20.49
CA LYS A 141 7.75 14.97 19.81
C LYS A 141 7.81 14.79 18.31
N PHE A 142 8.58 13.81 17.85
CA PHE A 142 8.75 13.53 16.42
C PHE A 142 7.44 13.05 15.77
N ARG A 143 6.67 12.19 16.44
CA ARG A 143 5.35 11.78 15.96
C ARG A 143 4.41 12.96 15.76
N LYS A 144 4.34 13.89 16.72
CA LYS A 144 3.52 15.12 16.60
C LYS A 144 3.94 15.99 15.43
N GLU A 145 5.24 16.09 15.16
CA GLU A 145 5.77 16.82 14.02
C GLU A 145 5.29 16.19 12.71
N LEU A 146 5.41 14.87 12.56
CA LEU A 146 4.99 14.14 11.37
C LEU A 146 3.48 14.11 11.18
N ASP A 147 2.70 13.95 12.25
CA ASP A 147 1.24 13.98 12.21
C ASP A 147 0.72 15.31 11.65
N SER A 148 1.39 16.41 11.97
CA SER A 148 1.05 17.73 11.42
C SER A 148 1.27 17.83 9.90
N GLN A 149 2.13 16.98 9.34
CA GLN A 149 2.46 16.92 7.90
C GLN A 149 1.65 15.83 7.16
N GLY A 150 0.84 15.04 7.87
CA GLY A 150 0.05 13.95 7.28
C GLY A 150 0.87 12.76 6.78
N LEU A 151 2.10 12.57 7.28
CA LEU A 151 3.08 11.59 6.78
C LEU A 151 3.11 10.29 7.59
N THR A 152 2.22 10.12 8.57
CA THR A 152 2.28 8.99 9.51
C THR A 152 1.18 7.97 9.29
N SER A 153 1.50 6.73 9.60
CA SER A 153 0.55 5.65 9.83
C SER A 153 0.89 4.96 11.14
N SER A 154 -0.08 4.29 11.76
CA SER A 154 0.19 3.49 12.95
C SER A 154 -0.33 2.06 12.81
N TYR A 155 0.22 1.16 13.62
CA TYR A 155 -0.19 -0.23 13.71
C TYR A 155 -0.33 -0.62 15.19
N PRO A 156 -1.37 -1.39 15.55
CA PRO A 156 -1.71 -1.59 16.96
C PRO A 156 -0.82 -2.58 17.70
N LEU A 157 -0.21 -3.55 17.01
CA LEU A 157 0.62 -4.61 17.60
C LEU A 157 1.81 -4.92 16.69
N HIS A 158 2.97 -5.26 17.27
CA HIS A 158 4.18 -5.67 16.55
C HIS A 158 3.89 -6.74 15.48
N ALA A 159 3.11 -7.76 15.84
CA ALA A 159 2.73 -8.85 14.95
C ALA A 159 1.91 -8.43 13.71
N GLN A 160 1.29 -7.25 13.74
CA GLN A 160 0.44 -6.74 12.65
C GLN A 160 1.18 -5.77 11.70
N PHE A 161 2.43 -5.46 11.98
CA PHE A 161 3.22 -4.53 11.19
C PHE A 161 3.25 -4.87 9.69
N ALA A 162 3.56 -6.13 9.34
CA ALA A 162 3.68 -6.54 7.94
C ALA A 162 2.37 -6.35 7.16
N GLU A 163 1.21 -6.58 7.78
CA GLU A 163 -0.10 -6.37 7.16
C GLU A 163 -0.36 -4.89 6.89
N ASN A 164 -0.01 -4.02 7.85
CA ASN A 164 -0.21 -2.57 7.71
C ASN A 164 0.71 -1.95 6.66
N VAL A 165 1.97 -2.41 6.57
CA VAL A 165 2.95 -1.88 5.60
C VAL A 165 2.69 -2.38 4.18
N ARG A 166 2.20 -3.60 4.02
CA ARG A 166 2.04 -4.27 2.72
C ARG A 166 1.27 -3.44 1.70
N GLY A 167 0.11 -2.90 2.08
CA GLY A 167 -0.70 -2.07 1.19
C GLY A 167 0.03 -0.82 0.72
N GLY A 168 0.71 -0.11 1.64
CA GLY A 168 1.53 1.06 1.34
C GLY A 168 2.70 0.74 0.41
N LEU A 169 3.43 -0.34 0.70
CA LEU A 169 4.56 -0.80 -0.11
C LEU A 169 4.14 -1.12 -1.56
N LEU A 170 3.05 -1.87 -1.73
CA LEU A 170 2.56 -2.22 -3.07
C LEU A 170 2.09 -1.00 -3.86
N ARG A 171 1.42 -0.03 -3.21
CA ARG A 171 1.06 1.25 -3.84
C ARG A 171 2.29 2.05 -4.25
N ALA A 172 3.29 2.16 -3.38
CA ALA A 172 4.55 2.85 -3.71
C ALA A 172 5.25 2.21 -4.91
N ILE A 173 5.32 0.88 -4.98
CA ILE A 173 5.86 0.14 -6.12
C ILE A 173 5.08 0.45 -7.39
N ARG A 174 3.74 0.41 -7.34
CA ARG A 174 2.88 0.77 -8.48
C ARG A 174 3.17 2.17 -9.00
N ASP A 175 3.19 3.16 -8.10
CA ASP A 175 3.37 4.56 -8.47
C ASP A 175 4.75 4.80 -9.09
N ILE A 176 5.79 4.15 -8.55
CA ILE A 176 7.14 4.16 -9.11
C ILE A 176 7.13 3.57 -10.53
N LEU A 177 6.46 2.43 -10.74
CA LEU A 177 6.40 1.80 -12.06
C LEU A 177 5.61 2.62 -13.08
N GLN A 178 4.54 3.30 -12.67
CA GLN A 178 3.77 4.19 -13.54
C GLN A 178 4.58 5.40 -13.99
N GLU A 179 5.30 6.07 -13.09
CA GLU A 179 6.17 7.20 -13.43
C GLU A 179 7.25 6.81 -14.46
N PHE A 180 7.79 5.59 -14.34
CA PHE A 180 8.78 5.11 -15.30
C PHE A 180 8.20 4.78 -16.68
N HIS A 181 6.99 4.25 -16.74
CA HIS A 181 6.33 4.01 -18.03
C HIS A 181 6.03 5.33 -18.75
N MET A 182 5.60 6.36 -18.04
CA MET A 182 5.36 7.70 -18.60
C MET A 182 6.63 8.38 -19.09
N GLN A 183 7.81 8.06 -18.50
CA GLN A 183 9.10 8.61 -18.95
C GLN A 183 9.69 7.87 -20.16
N GLN A 184 9.24 6.63 -20.42
CA GLN A 184 9.73 5.81 -21.54
C GLN A 184 8.89 5.94 -22.81
N GLU A 185 7.71 6.53 -22.78
CA GLU A 185 7.00 6.90 -24.00
C GLU A 185 7.68 8.14 -24.60
N PRO A 186 8.26 8.06 -25.81
CA PRO A 186 8.80 9.26 -26.45
C PRO A 186 7.61 10.19 -26.73
N PHE A 187 7.63 11.36 -26.12
CA PHE A 187 6.84 12.49 -26.57
C PHE A 187 7.19 12.73 -28.04
N VAL A 188 6.34 12.31 -28.96
CA VAL A 188 6.44 12.63 -30.37
C VAL A 188 5.81 14.03 -30.55
N PRO A 189 6.60 15.11 -30.63
CA PRO A 189 6.08 16.43 -30.95
C PRO A 189 5.87 16.46 -32.47
N GLY A 190 4.64 16.37 -32.90
CA GLY A 190 4.34 16.64 -34.30
C GLY A 190 3.31 15.71 -34.90
N LEU A 191 2.04 15.94 -34.58
CA LEU A 191 0.92 15.71 -35.53
C LEU A 191 -0.29 16.54 -35.05
N LEU A 192 -0.12 17.86 -34.96
CA LEU A 192 -1.21 18.80 -35.12
C LEU A 192 -1.03 19.49 -36.45
N GLN A 193 -1.46 18.86 -37.53
CA GLN A 193 -1.83 19.58 -38.74
C GLN A 193 -3.27 20.05 -38.57
N PRO A 194 -3.56 21.33 -38.69
CA PRO A 194 -4.92 21.84 -38.72
C PRO A 194 -5.50 21.61 -40.11
N GLY A 195 -6.54 20.81 -40.21
CA GLY A 195 -7.35 20.69 -41.43
C GLY A 195 -7.50 19.28 -41.99
N ALA A 196 -8.21 18.40 -41.32
CA ALA A 196 -8.92 17.30 -41.93
C ALA A 196 -10.19 17.02 -41.14
N GLU A 197 -11.35 17.20 -41.78
CA GLU A 197 -12.65 16.81 -41.23
C GLU A 197 -12.67 15.31 -40.91
N PRO A 198 -13.32 14.89 -39.79
CA PRO A 198 -13.42 13.49 -39.46
C PRO A 198 -14.43 12.79 -40.36
N ALA A 199 -13.96 11.95 -41.26
CA ALA A 199 -14.80 10.97 -41.92
C ALA A 199 -15.31 9.97 -40.89
N PHE A 200 -16.63 9.93 -40.69
CA PHE A 200 -17.32 8.92 -39.90
C PHE A 200 -17.08 7.52 -40.50
N LEU A 201 -16.08 6.80 -40.01
CA LEU A 201 -15.96 5.37 -40.17
C LEU A 201 -16.61 4.68 -39.01
N GLN A 202 -17.76 4.02 -39.28
CA GLN A 202 -18.36 3.08 -38.37
C GLN A 202 -17.34 2.01 -37.97
N PRO A 203 -17.19 1.65 -36.69
CA PRO A 203 -16.31 0.55 -36.29
C PRO A 203 -16.94 -0.76 -36.77
N PRO A 204 -16.19 -1.65 -37.45
CA PRO A 204 -16.64 -3.03 -37.64
C PRO A 204 -16.73 -3.69 -36.26
N ALA A 205 -17.81 -4.42 -36.01
CA ALA A 205 -17.97 -5.33 -34.89
C ALA A 205 -16.91 -6.45 -35.00
N ALA A 206 -15.71 -6.17 -34.52
CA ALA A 206 -14.66 -7.16 -34.36
C ALA A 206 -14.61 -7.55 -32.88
N ALA A 207 -14.92 -8.82 -32.62
CA ALA A 207 -14.57 -9.45 -31.38
C ALA A 207 -13.07 -9.21 -31.13
N ALA A 208 -12.75 -8.35 -30.14
CA ALA A 208 -11.37 -8.03 -29.83
C ALA A 208 -10.70 -9.31 -29.32
N VAL A 209 -9.82 -9.87 -30.15
CA VAL A 209 -8.92 -10.96 -29.76
C VAL A 209 -8.00 -10.35 -28.71
N GLN A 210 -8.27 -10.68 -27.45
CA GLN A 210 -7.45 -10.21 -26.33
C GLN A 210 -6.03 -10.74 -26.49
N PRO A 211 -4.99 -9.92 -26.26
CA PRO A 211 -3.61 -10.37 -26.39
C PRO A 211 -3.34 -11.53 -25.39
N PRO A 212 -2.55 -12.55 -25.77
CA PRO A 212 -2.35 -13.77 -24.96
C PRO A 212 -1.88 -13.52 -23.53
N VAL A 213 -1.17 -12.40 -23.27
CA VAL A 213 -0.74 -11.99 -21.92
C VAL A 213 -1.91 -11.57 -21.02
N ALA A 214 -2.94 -10.93 -21.57
CA ALA A 214 -4.11 -10.53 -20.80
C ALA A 214 -4.94 -11.75 -20.37
N VAL A 215 -5.08 -12.74 -21.24
CA VAL A 215 -5.79 -13.99 -20.94
C VAL A 215 -5.07 -14.77 -19.83
N ALA A 216 -3.74 -14.95 -19.93
CA ALA A 216 -2.95 -15.62 -18.89
C ALA A 216 -3.04 -14.91 -17.54
N SER A 217 -3.08 -13.57 -17.51
CA SER A 217 -3.23 -12.81 -16.28
C SER A 217 -4.63 -12.93 -15.67
N ARG A 218 -5.67 -13.00 -16.52
CA ARG A 218 -7.05 -13.27 -16.09
C ARG A 218 -7.19 -14.65 -15.45
N ASP A 219 -6.63 -15.69 -16.08
CA ASP A 219 -6.68 -17.05 -15.56
C ASP A 219 -5.94 -17.16 -14.23
N ALA A 220 -4.80 -16.49 -14.09
CA ALA A 220 -4.06 -16.40 -12.82
C ALA A 220 -4.90 -15.71 -11.72
N ALA A 221 -5.62 -14.65 -12.06
CA ALA A 221 -6.52 -13.96 -11.12
C ALA A 221 -7.68 -14.86 -10.66
N LEU A 222 -8.29 -15.60 -11.57
CA LEU A 222 -9.35 -16.58 -11.27
C LEU A 222 -8.82 -17.70 -10.38
N GLU A 223 -7.59 -18.17 -10.60
CA GLU A 223 -6.97 -19.20 -9.75
C GLU A 223 -6.70 -18.69 -8.32
N LEU A 224 -6.27 -17.45 -8.16
CA LEU A 224 -6.15 -16.82 -6.84
C LEU A 224 -7.51 -16.70 -6.14
N GLY A 225 -8.59 -16.42 -6.87
CA GLY A 225 -9.95 -16.47 -6.34
C GLY A 225 -10.30 -17.86 -5.80
N ARG A 226 -10.02 -18.91 -6.57
CA ARG A 226 -10.21 -20.29 -6.14
C ARG A 226 -9.31 -20.70 -4.96
N GLU A 227 -8.06 -20.19 -4.92
CA GLU A 227 -7.15 -20.41 -3.78
C GLU A 227 -7.75 -19.84 -2.49
N TYR A 228 -8.30 -18.62 -2.53
CA TYR A 228 -9.01 -18.03 -1.39
C TYR A 228 -10.19 -18.89 -0.94
N ASP A 229 -11.04 -19.34 -1.86
CA ASP A 229 -12.22 -20.16 -1.54
C ASP A 229 -11.79 -21.50 -0.92
N ARG A 230 -10.70 -22.13 -1.43
CA ARG A 230 -10.13 -23.36 -0.84
C ARG A 230 -9.62 -23.13 0.59
N VAL A 231 -8.83 -22.07 0.82
CA VAL A 231 -8.35 -21.73 2.17
C VAL A 231 -9.51 -21.56 3.15
N ARG A 232 -10.53 -20.82 2.71
CA ARG A 232 -11.69 -20.57 3.54
C ARG A 232 -12.49 -21.83 3.87
N ALA A 233 -12.64 -22.75 2.91
CA ALA A 233 -13.40 -24.00 3.07
C ALA A 233 -12.64 -25.06 3.88
N SER A 234 -11.30 -25.13 3.75
CA SER A 234 -10.48 -26.17 4.35
C SER A 234 -10.03 -25.88 5.79
N MET A 235 -10.05 -24.62 6.22
CA MET A 235 -9.55 -24.22 7.54
C MET A 235 -10.69 -23.75 8.48
N PRO A 236 -10.69 -24.13 9.76
CA PRO A 236 -11.63 -23.60 10.74
C PRO A 236 -11.42 -22.11 10.98
N SER A 237 -12.41 -21.42 11.54
CA SER A 237 -12.28 -19.99 11.87
C SER A 237 -11.19 -19.77 12.91
N SER A 238 -10.11 -19.11 12.51
CA SER A 238 -8.91 -18.91 13.32
C SER A 238 -8.08 -17.75 12.78
N SER A 239 -7.15 -17.24 13.59
CA SER A 239 -6.15 -16.27 13.15
C SER A 239 -5.21 -16.83 12.06
N GLU A 240 -4.98 -18.14 12.03
CA GLU A 240 -4.20 -18.80 11.00
C GLU A 240 -4.91 -18.77 9.65
N ARG A 241 -6.22 -19.09 9.61
CA ARG A 241 -7.01 -18.93 8.39
C ARG A 241 -7.02 -17.49 7.89
N THR A 242 -7.17 -16.52 8.79
CA THR A 242 -7.14 -15.10 8.42
C THR A 242 -5.80 -14.74 7.78
N ARG A 243 -4.67 -15.16 8.36
CA ARG A 243 -3.34 -14.95 7.77
C ARG A 243 -3.17 -15.61 6.40
N ALA A 244 -3.69 -16.82 6.23
CA ALA A 244 -3.64 -17.51 4.94
C ALA A 244 -4.48 -16.78 3.87
N MET A 245 -5.69 -16.31 4.21
CA MET A 245 -6.52 -15.49 3.32
C MET A 245 -5.85 -14.16 2.97
N GLU A 246 -5.18 -13.52 3.93
CA GLU A 246 -4.45 -12.27 3.71
C GLU A 246 -3.26 -12.47 2.77
N ALA A 247 -2.55 -13.59 2.87
CA ALA A 247 -1.48 -13.93 1.92
C ALA A 247 -2.01 -14.08 0.49
N VAL A 248 -3.18 -14.69 0.30
CA VAL A 248 -3.82 -14.79 -1.02
C VAL A 248 -4.24 -13.40 -1.54
N PHE A 249 -4.87 -12.58 -0.68
CA PHE A 249 -5.28 -11.22 -1.06
C PHE A 249 -4.08 -10.35 -1.47
N SER A 250 -2.94 -10.55 -0.85
CA SER A 250 -1.70 -9.87 -1.23
C SER A 250 -1.21 -10.26 -2.62
N LYS A 251 -1.29 -11.55 -2.98
CA LYS A 251 -1.00 -12.01 -4.34
C LYS A 251 -1.98 -11.39 -5.34
N MET A 252 -3.27 -11.27 -4.98
CA MET A 252 -4.28 -10.60 -5.82
C MET A 252 -3.90 -9.14 -6.10
N LYS A 253 -3.43 -8.37 -5.10
CA LYS A 253 -2.96 -6.99 -5.30
C LYS A 253 -1.79 -6.90 -6.28
N ILE A 254 -0.89 -7.87 -6.30
CA ILE A 254 0.24 -7.89 -7.24
C ILE A 254 -0.24 -8.13 -8.69
N VAL A 255 -1.28 -8.94 -8.87
CA VAL A 255 -1.87 -9.23 -10.19
C VAL A 255 -2.79 -8.10 -10.65
N ALA A 256 -3.39 -7.32 -9.73
CA ALA A 256 -4.37 -6.28 -9.99
C ALA A 256 -4.03 -5.34 -11.17
N PRO A 257 -2.78 -4.84 -11.35
CA PRO A 257 -2.42 -3.97 -12.48
C PRO A 257 -2.68 -4.56 -13.87
N ARG A 258 -2.71 -5.89 -13.98
CA ARG A 258 -2.84 -6.60 -15.27
C ARG A 258 -4.25 -6.98 -15.60
N VAL A 259 -5.15 -6.92 -14.63
CA VAL A 259 -6.53 -7.41 -14.75
C VAL A 259 -7.57 -6.35 -14.50
N GLN A 260 -7.19 -5.06 -14.51
CA GLN A 260 -8.12 -3.95 -14.33
C GLN A 260 -9.29 -3.99 -15.32
N ALA A 261 -9.03 -4.38 -16.57
CA ALA A 261 -10.05 -4.47 -17.61
C ALA A 261 -11.12 -5.55 -17.34
N PHE A 262 -10.88 -6.44 -16.35
CA PHE A 262 -11.81 -7.52 -15.99
C PHE A 262 -12.56 -7.25 -14.70
N VAL A 263 -12.45 -6.06 -14.12
CA VAL A 263 -13.06 -5.73 -12.82
C VAL A 263 -14.56 -5.96 -12.83
N ASP A 264 -15.27 -5.56 -13.89
CA ASP A 264 -16.72 -5.75 -14.02
C ASP A 264 -17.12 -7.22 -14.07
N GLU A 265 -16.32 -8.05 -14.73
CA GLU A 265 -16.51 -9.49 -14.77
C GLU A 265 -16.35 -10.10 -13.37
N PHE A 266 -15.29 -9.73 -12.64
CA PHE A 266 -15.02 -10.23 -11.31
C PHE A 266 -16.06 -9.79 -10.28
N GLN A 267 -16.69 -8.63 -10.47
CA GLN A 267 -17.73 -8.11 -9.57
C GLN A 267 -18.99 -8.95 -9.53
N VAL A 268 -19.35 -9.57 -10.64
CA VAL A 268 -20.59 -10.35 -10.78
C VAL A 268 -20.38 -11.86 -10.58
N ASP A 269 -19.14 -12.29 -10.35
CA ASP A 269 -18.80 -13.70 -10.17
C ASP A 269 -19.43 -14.27 -8.88
N PRO A 270 -19.98 -15.50 -8.89
CA PRO A 270 -20.54 -16.15 -7.70
C PRO A 270 -19.51 -16.48 -6.63
N SER A 271 -18.22 -16.63 -6.99
CA SER A 271 -17.13 -16.91 -6.05
C SER A 271 -16.80 -15.67 -5.20
N ALA A 272 -16.76 -15.82 -3.90
CA ALA A 272 -16.33 -14.77 -2.98
C ALA A 272 -14.85 -14.40 -3.21
N GLY A 273 -14.01 -15.38 -3.57
CA GLY A 273 -12.60 -15.14 -3.89
C GLY A 273 -12.42 -14.35 -5.18
N VAL A 274 -13.24 -14.55 -6.20
CA VAL A 274 -13.18 -13.76 -7.43
C VAL A 274 -13.69 -12.33 -7.19
N ARG A 275 -14.75 -12.15 -6.40
CA ARG A 275 -15.17 -10.79 -5.98
C ARG A 275 -14.11 -10.09 -5.10
N LEU A 276 -13.36 -10.85 -4.30
CA LEU A 276 -12.20 -10.31 -3.55
C LEU A 276 -11.11 -9.83 -4.52
N MET A 277 -10.91 -10.50 -5.67
CA MET A 277 -10.01 -10.02 -6.72
C MET A 277 -10.46 -8.67 -7.28
N ALA A 278 -11.77 -8.46 -7.53
CA ALA A 278 -12.31 -7.15 -7.91
C ALA A 278 -12.00 -6.08 -6.85
N ILE A 279 -12.13 -6.41 -5.58
CA ILE A 279 -11.78 -5.50 -4.48
C ILE A 279 -10.28 -5.20 -4.49
N ALA A 280 -9.41 -6.19 -4.73
CA ALA A 280 -7.96 -5.96 -4.83
C ALA A 280 -7.61 -5.00 -5.99
N VAL A 281 -8.31 -5.08 -7.11
CA VAL A 281 -8.16 -4.13 -8.21
C VAL A 281 -8.59 -2.73 -7.78
N LEU A 282 -9.76 -2.59 -7.15
CA LEU A 282 -10.31 -1.29 -6.75
C LEU A 282 -9.56 -0.63 -5.57
N ASP A 283 -8.93 -1.43 -4.72
CA ASP A 283 -8.03 -0.95 -3.67
C ASP A 283 -6.72 -0.38 -4.27
N MET A 284 -6.21 -1.02 -5.31
CA MET A 284 -5.00 -0.57 -6.00
C MET A 284 -5.27 0.57 -7.00
N PHE A 285 -6.44 0.56 -7.63
CA PHE A 285 -6.87 1.51 -8.67
C PHE A 285 -8.30 1.99 -8.39
N PRO A 286 -8.48 2.89 -7.41
CA PRO A 286 -9.78 3.42 -7.06
C PRO A 286 -10.49 4.05 -8.26
N ASN A 287 -11.77 3.68 -8.46
CA ASN A 287 -12.60 4.20 -9.53
C ASN A 287 -13.98 4.60 -8.96
N SER A 288 -14.41 5.81 -9.25
CA SER A 288 -15.65 6.38 -8.73
C SER A 288 -16.92 5.66 -9.21
N GLU A 289 -16.86 4.91 -10.29
CA GLU A 289 -17.99 4.15 -10.84
C GLU A 289 -18.31 2.89 -10.03
N HIS A 290 -17.35 2.37 -9.28
CA HIS A 290 -17.49 1.14 -8.50
C HIS A 290 -17.71 1.36 -7.00
N LEU A 291 -17.79 2.63 -6.54
CA LEU A 291 -17.96 2.95 -5.12
C LEU A 291 -19.23 2.37 -4.51
N GLU A 292 -20.32 2.38 -5.27
CA GLU A 292 -21.60 1.83 -4.81
C GLU A 292 -21.52 0.31 -4.68
N TRP A 293 -20.90 -0.37 -5.64
CA TRP A 293 -20.65 -1.81 -5.57
C TRP A 293 -19.80 -2.17 -4.35
N LEU A 294 -18.72 -1.43 -4.05
CA LEU A 294 -17.93 -1.63 -2.84
C LEU A 294 -18.78 -1.47 -1.57
N ALA A 295 -19.64 -0.44 -1.52
CA ALA A 295 -20.54 -0.23 -0.37
C ALA A 295 -21.50 -1.40 -0.16
N GLU A 296 -22.00 -2.01 -1.23
CA GLU A 296 -22.89 -3.20 -1.15
C GLU A 296 -22.20 -4.44 -0.60
N ARG A 297 -20.87 -4.55 -0.70
CA ARG A 297 -20.11 -5.67 -0.09
C ARG A 297 -20.11 -5.62 1.44
N LEU A 298 -20.58 -4.54 2.04
CA LEU A 298 -20.73 -4.43 3.50
C LEU A 298 -22.02 -5.06 4.04
N ASP A 299 -22.91 -5.53 3.15
CA ASP A 299 -24.13 -6.24 3.55
C ASP A 299 -23.80 -7.67 4.05
N PRO A 300 -24.02 -7.99 5.33
CA PRO A 300 -23.67 -9.29 5.90
C PRO A 300 -24.50 -10.46 5.31
N GLU A 301 -25.62 -10.17 4.66
CA GLU A 301 -26.43 -11.19 3.98
C GLU A 301 -25.88 -11.54 2.59
N ARG A 302 -25.07 -10.68 2.01
CA ARG A 302 -24.57 -10.81 0.64
C ARG A 302 -23.09 -11.18 0.57
N GLU A 303 -22.31 -10.84 1.60
CA GLU A 303 -20.87 -11.00 1.49
C GLU A 303 -20.23 -11.57 2.76
N GLN A 304 -19.09 -12.22 2.56
CA GLN A 304 -18.31 -12.84 3.61
C GLN A 304 -17.56 -11.77 4.44
N PRO A 305 -17.39 -11.97 5.76
CA PRO A 305 -16.79 -10.95 6.64
C PRO A 305 -15.42 -10.46 6.20
N PHE A 306 -14.56 -11.34 5.70
CA PHE A 306 -13.22 -10.98 5.21
C PHE A 306 -13.29 -10.10 3.96
N VAL A 307 -14.12 -10.48 2.99
CA VAL A 307 -14.33 -9.71 1.75
C VAL A 307 -14.93 -8.33 2.07
N ALA A 308 -15.93 -8.29 2.96
CA ALA A 308 -16.55 -7.05 3.41
C ALA A 308 -15.56 -6.11 4.12
N TYR A 309 -14.63 -6.65 4.92
CA TYR A 309 -13.58 -5.85 5.54
C TYR A 309 -12.68 -5.17 4.50
N HIS A 310 -12.22 -5.91 3.50
CA HIS A 310 -11.38 -5.36 2.43
C HIS A 310 -12.14 -4.38 1.52
N ALA A 311 -13.45 -4.55 1.35
CA ALA A 311 -14.27 -3.54 0.68
C ALA A 311 -14.34 -2.21 1.46
N ALA A 312 -14.40 -2.27 2.81
CA ALA A 312 -14.31 -1.06 3.63
C ALA A 312 -12.94 -0.39 3.53
N VAL A 313 -11.85 -1.16 3.47
CA VAL A 313 -10.49 -0.65 3.26
C VAL A 313 -10.37 0.00 1.87
N ALA A 314 -10.88 -0.62 0.82
CA ALA A 314 -10.89 -0.05 -0.53
C ALA A 314 -11.68 1.27 -0.62
N LEU A 315 -12.78 1.41 0.14
CA LEU A 315 -13.49 2.69 0.27
C LEU A 315 -12.65 3.77 0.97
N LEU A 316 -11.91 3.42 2.01
CA LEU A 316 -10.98 4.35 2.68
C LEU A 316 -9.86 4.79 1.73
N ASP A 317 -9.28 3.86 0.97
CA ASP A 317 -8.26 4.17 -0.02
C ASP A 317 -8.81 5.04 -1.17
N ALA A 318 -10.06 4.82 -1.58
CA ALA A 318 -10.73 5.67 -2.55
C ALA A 318 -10.90 7.12 -2.05
N VAL A 319 -11.15 7.33 -0.76
CA VAL A 319 -11.18 8.70 -0.17
C VAL A 319 -9.84 9.40 -0.34
N THR A 320 -8.74 8.68 -0.13
CA THR A 320 -7.40 9.25 -0.23
C THR A 320 -7.02 9.57 -1.68
N ASN A 321 -7.33 8.67 -2.61
CA ASN A 321 -6.75 8.69 -3.96
C ASN A 321 -7.66 9.32 -5.04
N LEU A 322 -8.99 9.32 -4.88
CA LEU A 322 -9.87 9.97 -5.86
C LEU A 322 -9.84 11.49 -5.71
N PRO A 323 -9.95 12.26 -6.81
CA PRO A 323 -9.97 13.71 -6.74
C PRO A 323 -11.22 14.26 -6.04
N PRO A 324 -11.17 15.52 -5.53
CA PRO A 324 -12.24 16.14 -4.73
C PRO A 324 -13.61 16.22 -5.43
N GLU A 325 -13.63 16.23 -6.75
CA GLU A 325 -14.86 16.23 -7.55
C GLU A 325 -15.77 15.02 -7.27
N HIS A 326 -15.19 13.93 -6.74
CA HIS A 326 -15.92 12.72 -6.37
C HIS A 326 -16.42 12.71 -4.92
N CYS A 327 -16.25 13.81 -4.16
CA CYS A 327 -16.68 13.88 -2.76
C CYS A 327 -18.13 13.46 -2.54
N ALA A 328 -19.05 13.88 -3.38
CA ALA A 328 -20.47 13.54 -3.23
C ALA A 328 -20.74 12.04 -3.42
N LYS A 329 -20.09 11.39 -4.40
CA LYS A 329 -20.19 9.95 -4.63
C LYS A 329 -19.58 9.15 -3.46
N LEU A 330 -18.42 9.59 -2.97
CA LEU A 330 -17.76 8.99 -1.81
C LEU A 330 -18.62 9.08 -0.54
N GLU A 331 -19.22 10.25 -0.29
CA GLU A 331 -20.09 10.44 0.87
C GLU A 331 -21.31 9.51 0.83
N ALA A 332 -21.98 9.41 -0.34
CA ALA A 332 -23.11 8.50 -0.53
C ALA A 332 -22.72 7.04 -0.32
N ALA A 333 -21.59 6.60 -0.89
CA ALA A 333 -21.11 5.22 -0.78
C ALA A 333 -20.73 4.88 0.68
N ILE A 334 -19.98 5.74 1.37
CA ILE A 334 -19.59 5.52 2.77
C ILE A 334 -20.83 5.49 3.68
N ALA A 335 -21.78 6.41 3.49
CA ALA A 335 -23.01 6.42 4.27
C ALA A 335 -23.84 5.14 4.04
N ARG A 336 -23.90 4.62 2.81
CA ARG A 336 -24.52 3.33 2.50
C ARG A 336 -23.78 2.19 3.17
N ALA A 337 -22.47 2.13 3.05
CA ALA A 337 -21.61 1.13 3.65
C ALA A 337 -21.79 1.07 5.19
N GLN A 338 -21.83 2.22 5.86
CA GLN A 338 -22.06 2.31 7.31
C GLN A 338 -23.43 1.74 7.70
N ARG A 339 -24.51 2.05 6.97
CA ARG A 339 -25.84 1.50 7.24
C ARG A 339 -25.90 -0.01 7.07
N LEU A 340 -25.21 -0.56 6.07
CA LEU A 340 -25.18 -2.01 5.82
C LEU A 340 -24.32 -2.74 6.87
N ALA A 341 -23.14 -2.21 7.18
CA ALA A 341 -22.24 -2.77 8.19
C ALA A 341 -22.87 -2.79 9.60
N ALA A 342 -23.70 -1.80 9.93
CA ALA A 342 -24.39 -1.71 11.22
C ALA A 342 -25.44 -2.80 11.46
N ARG A 343 -25.82 -3.58 10.43
CA ARG A 343 -26.74 -4.71 10.57
C ARG A 343 -26.11 -5.91 11.29
N LEU A 344 -24.79 -5.99 11.36
CA LEU A 344 -24.07 -7.05 12.06
C LEU A 344 -23.62 -6.53 13.43
N GLU A 345 -24.27 -7.02 14.49
CA GLU A 345 -23.88 -6.70 15.86
C GLU A 345 -22.49 -7.27 16.19
N GLY A 346 -21.66 -6.47 16.86
CA GLY A 346 -20.34 -6.89 17.36
C GLY A 346 -19.16 -6.74 16.37
N ASP A 347 -19.38 -6.33 15.14
CA ASP A 347 -18.28 -6.06 14.20
C ASP A 347 -17.81 -4.61 14.25
N SER A 348 -16.94 -4.30 15.19
CA SER A 348 -16.34 -2.98 15.33
C SER A 348 -15.29 -2.68 14.26
N SER A 349 -14.65 -3.70 13.68
CA SER A 349 -13.50 -3.52 12.78
C SER A 349 -13.88 -2.78 11.50
N ARG A 350 -14.94 -3.22 10.81
CA ARG A 350 -15.42 -2.55 9.58
C ARG A 350 -15.98 -1.16 9.86
N LEU A 351 -16.70 -0.99 10.96
CA LEU A 351 -17.25 0.30 11.36
C LEU A 351 -16.15 1.32 11.70
N ASN A 352 -15.04 0.89 12.32
CA ASN A 352 -13.89 1.75 12.59
C ASN A 352 -13.24 2.24 11.29
N VAL A 353 -13.02 1.35 10.32
CA VAL A 353 -12.48 1.71 9.00
C VAL A 353 -13.39 2.74 8.30
N LEU A 354 -14.70 2.49 8.26
CA LEU A 354 -15.67 3.39 7.63
C LEU A 354 -15.80 4.72 8.38
N THR A 355 -15.65 4.73 9.71
CA THR A 355 -15.64 5.96 10.52
C THR A 355 -14.42 6.81 10.18
N ARG A 356 -13.25 6.20 10.04
CA ARG A 356 -12.04 6.87 9.57
C ARG A 356 -12.22 7.42 8.16
N ALA A 357 -12.74 6.61 7.23
CA ALA A 357 -13.02 7.03 5.87
C ALA A 357 -13.92 8.29 5.82
N LYS A 358 -14.96 8.34 6.66
CA LYS A 358 -15.86 9.50 6.78
C LYS A 358 -15.14 10.74 7.32
N GLN A 359 -14.26 10.59 8.32
CA GLN A 359 -13.50 11.70 8.89
C GLN A 359 -12.52 12.28 7.87
N ASP A 360 -11.78 11.41 7.18
CA ASP A 360 -10.81 11.80 6.16
C ASP A 360 -11.50 12.45 4.95
N LEU A 361 -12.66 11.95 4.54
CA LEU A 361 -13.47 12.57 3.48
C LEU A 361 -13.94 13.96 3.86
N LYS A 362 -14.40 14.15 5.10
CA LYS A 362 -14.85 15.47 5.57
C LYS A 362 -13.71 16.49 5.50
N ARG A 363 -12.51 16.13 5.93
CA ARG A 363 -11.31 16.97 5.85
C ARG A 363 -10.99 17.30 4.40
N LYS A 364 -10.88 16.31 3.51
CA LYS A 364 -10.61 16.48 2.08
C LYS A 364 -11.60 17.43 1.38
N CYS A 365 -12.90 17.24 1.64
CA CYS A 365 -13.93 18.08 1.02
C CYS A 365 -13.98 19.52 1.58
N GLN A 366 -13.48 19.75 2.80
CA GLN A 366 -13.32 21.09 3.37
C GLN A 366 -12.13 21.82 2.76
N GLU A 367 -10.99 21.15 2.64
CA GLU A 367 -9.77 21.67 2.02
C GLU A 367 -9.99 22.06 0.54
N ALA A 368 -10.81 21.30 -0.19
CA ALA A 368 -11.14 21.60 -1.58
C ALA A 368 -12.10 22.79 -1.78
N LYS A 369 -12.72 23.28 -0.70
CA LYS A 369 -13.63 24.44 -0.72
C LYS A 369 -12.97 25.72 -0.22
N ALA A 370 -11.81 25.60 0.43
CA ALA A 370 -11.02 26.72 0.93
C ALA A 370 -10.03 27.23 -0.13
#